data_28f9f0ba3fd60841ebc4301a76c3013b
#
_entry.id   28f9f0ba3fd60841ebc4301a76c3013b
#
_cell.length_a   1.000
_cell.length_b   1.000
_cell.length_c   1.000
_cell.angle_alpha   90.00
_cell.angle_beta   90.00
_cell.angle_gamma   90.00
#
_symmetry.space_group_name_H-M   'P 1'
#
loop_
_entity.id
_entity.type
_entity.pdbx_description
1 polymer ?
#
loop_
_entity_poly.entity_id
_entity_poly.type
_entity_poly.pdbx_seq_one_letter_code
_entity_poly.pdbx_strand_id
1 'polypeptide(L)'
;IPKGIGIMFGIVFAGVGAYLLFSDNKKKEEKIASMKSFVLQKTMDDPEDDYDIVICKNKQTGEDVVMDADARYTHMLIIGPTGCGKTSAVINPMIEQDIRKGHSALVIEPKGDLAEKVYAMGKLYNKDVLYFDPTAPDCPKFNPLHGREDEVIENLTTTFTMLAPDSKTYFKNVTDNLIRKSVMVLKRIEEAYRNPDTGISSRPATLFGLFDVLHNTNGIGRRLMNDLLKIPTLTKDEEKQNRDTAAWFNQEYYADGSKYYENSSDVRQQVAKLTQNRYLRSILNPEDGISDIDFDDILARGKSIAMTTAQGSLRELGSYLGYFIIFNLQSAIFRRPGNEWTRHPSFLYIDEFQKYANPGMSDILTQGRSYRVGCILATQSRGGIATGIGSEGIKFLQTVDTNARSIVVFPGISVEDAEYYSKAFGTEIKTEVRHGESKQKFSLAYGFKDMNYPTETVQYSETEKNIYSGSDLTYKFFSEITYRLIANKSVQPAGDGIVSWIPKEINDRLDAIVEEYNYIQQEKRDKKEREERLKREQIYRKFQNGLKNNTGETFSPEADSGGGWGNTVGAAVGGTIGASGGGVVDGSDAGTPHSSARKDTNKKVAEEDAFDDFFDGRMEG
;
A
#
# COMPACT_ATOMS: atom_id res chain seq x y z
N ILE A 1 -50.23 -0.14 -61.44
CA ILE A 1 -50.06 -1.11 -60.34
C ILE A 1 -51.12 -0.79 -59.29
N PRO A 2 -52.03 -1.75 -58.95
CA PRO A 2 -53.13 -1.50 -58.03
C PRO A 2 -52.52 -1.13 -56.62
N LYS A 3 -53.05 -0.07 -56.00
CA LYS A 3 -52.60 0.46 -54.68
C LYS A 3 -52.60 -0.56 -53.57
N GLY A 4 -53.29 -1.70 -53.70
CA GLY A 4 -53.31 -2.79 -52.74
C GLY A 4 -52.01 -3.62 -52.64
N ILE A 5 -51.23 -3.74 -53.72
CA ILE A 5 -50.01 -4.54 -53.79
C ILE A 5 -48.86 -3.83 -53.07
N GLY A 6 -48.78 -2.47 -53.12
CA GLY A 6 -47.78 -1.69 -52.45
C GLY A 6 -47.90 -1.74 -50.90
N ILE A 7 -49.15 -1.78 -50.40
CA ILE A 7 -49.42 -1.89 -48.95
C ILE A 7 -49.06 -3.28 -48.41
N MET A 8 -49.35 -4.35 -49.21
CA MET A 8 -48.97 -5.72 -48.80
C MET A 8 -47.44 -5.92 -48.74
N PHE A 9 -46.68 -5.37 -49.70
CA PHE A 9 -45.22 -5.42 -49.65
C PHE A 9 -44.64 -4.60 -48.50
N GLY A 10 -45.22 -3.43 -48.17
CA GLY A 10 -44.81 -2.63 -47.01
C GLY A 10 -44.99 -3.37 -45.67
N ILE A 11 -46.14 -4.07 -45.51
CA ILE A 11 -46.39 -4.85 -44.28
C ILE A 11 -45.47 -6.06 -44.18
N VAL A 12 -45.17 -6.75 -45.27
CA VAL A 12 -44.24 -7.88 -45.29
C VAL A 12 -42.81 -7.43 -45.01
N PHE A 13 -42.35 -6.30 -45.59
CA PHE A 13 -41.01 -5.76 -45.28
C PHE A 13 -40.90 -5.23 -43.86
N ALA A 14 -41.93 -4.59 -43.31
CA ALA A 14 -41.97 -4.18 -41.90
C ALA A 14 -41.97 -5.40 -40.94
N GLY A 15 -42.71 -6.46 -41.28
CA GLY A 15 -42.74 -7.69 -40.53
C GLY A 15 -41.42 -8.46 -40.55
N VAL A 16 -40.75 -8.53 -41.70
CA VAL A 16 -39.42 -9.15 -41.84
C VAL A 16 -38.35 -8.31 -41.12
N GLY A 17 -38.39 -6.99 -41.21
CA GLY A 17 -37.49 -6.09 -40.48
C GLY A 17 -37.67 -6.20 -38.97
N ALA A 18 -38.92 -6.21 -38.49
CA ALA A 18 -39.21 -6.44 -37.08
C ALA A 18 -38.75 -7.83 -36.60
N TYR A 19 -38.97 -8.89 -37.40
CA TYR A 19 -38.52 -10.23 -37.07
C TYR A 19 -36.98 -10.36 -37.00
N LEU A 20 -36.26 -9.71 -37.92
CA LEU A 20 -34.79 -9.70 -37.89
C LEU A 20 -34.26 -8.95 -36.69
N LEU A 21 -34.84 -7.80 -36.33
CA LEU A 21 -34.46 -7.03 -35.13
C LEU A 21 -34.77 -7.81 -33.82
N PHE A 22 -35.93 -8.47 -33.76
CA PHE A 22 -36.28 -9.32 -32.63
C PHE A 22 -35.39 -10.57 -32.53
N SER A 23 -35.04 -11.19 -33.65
CA SER A 23 -34.14 -12.34 -33.71
C SER A 23 -32.71 -11.98 -33.30
N ASP A 24 -32.22 -10.81 -33.67
CA ASP A 24 -30.85 -10.34 -33.27
C ASP A 24 -30.82 -9.94 -31.81
N ASN A 25 -31.85 -9.30 -31.28
CA ASN A 25 -31.92 -8.98 -29.85
C ASN A 25 -32.06 -10.25 -29.00
N LYS A 26 -32.88 -11.22 -29.43
CA LYS A 26 -33.00 -12.50 -28.74
C LYS A 26 -31.67 -13.28 -28.73
N LYS A 27 -30.92 -13.30 -29.84
CA LYS A 27 -29.58 -13.90 -29.91
C LYS A 27 -28.56 -13.17 -29.03
N LYS A 28 -28.63 -11.82 -28.92
CA LYS A 28 -27.80 -11.05 -28.00
C LYS A 28 -28.18 -11.32 -26.55
N GLU A 29 -29.47 -11.38 -26.20
CA GLU A 29 -29.93 -11.75 -24.86
C GLU A 29 -29.57 -13.19 -24.49
N GLU A 30 -29.72 -14.15 -25.42
CA GLU A 30 -29.26 -15.54 -25.20
C GLU A 30 -27.74 -15.62 -25.07
N LYS A 31 -26.95 -14.80 -25.78
CA LYS A 31 -25.50 -14.72 -25.64
C LYS A 31 -25.10 -14.06 -24.32
N ILE A 32 -25.81 -13.02 -23.89
CA ILE A 32 -25.60 -12.37 -22.59
C ILE A 32 -26.06 -13.31 -21.46
N ALA A 33 -27.19 -14.01 -21.63
CA ALA A 33 -27.67 -15.01 -20.68
C ALA A 33 -26.72 -16.22 -20.60
N SER A 34 -26.20 -16.70 -21.73
CA SER A 34 -25.17 -17.75 -21.75
C SER A 34 -23.86 -17.30 -21.15
N MET A 35 -23.44 -16.04 -21.35
CA MET A 35 -22.30 -15.46 -20.64
C MET A 35 -22.57 -15.33 -19.13
N LYS A 36 -23.78 -14.96 -18.73
CA LYS A 36 -24.19 -14.91 -17.31
C LYS A 36 -24.34 -16.30 -16.67
N SER A 37 -24.80 -17.31 -17.42
CA SER A 37 -24.94 -18.67 -16.90
C SER A 37 -23.63 -19.47 -16.91
N PHE A 38 -22.64 -19.07 -17.72
CA PHE A 38 -21.35 -19.75 -17.80
C PHE A 38 -20.46 -19.49 -16.57
N VAL A 39 -20.78 -18.49 -15.75
CA VAL A 39 -20.09 -18.20 -14.48
C VAL A 39 -20.36 -19.26 -13.40
N LEU A 40 -21.35 -20.15 -13.60
CA LEU A 40 -21.97 -20.95 -12.54
C LEU A 40 -21.92 -22.47 -12.70
N GLN A 41 -21.25 -23.01 -13.69
CA GLN A 41 -21.14 -24.46 -13.84
C GLN A 41 -19.69 -24.94 -14.01
N LYS A 42 -18.86 -24.68 -13.01
CA LYS A 42 -17.65 -25.48 -12.79
C LYS A 42 -17.95 -26.40 -11.61
N THR A 43 -18.02 -27.69 -11.86
CA THR A 43 -18.27 -28.70 -10.83
C THR A 43 -17.06 -28.79 -9.88
N MET A 44 -17.33 -28.86 -8.58
CA MET A 44 -16.38 -28.84 -7.47
C MET A 44 -15.44 -30.08 -7.37
N ASP A 45 -15.28 -30.86 -8.43
CA ASP A 45 -14.61 -32.16 -8.38
C ASP A 45 -13.17 -32.16 -8.93
N ASP A 46 -12.61 -30.99 -9.30
CA ASP A 46 -11.23 -30.93 -9.78
C ASP A 46 -10.29 -30.43 -8.66
N PRO A 47 -9.26 -31.21 -8.25
CA PRO A 47 -8.34 -30.81 -7.17
C PRO A 47 -7.59 -29.49 -7.43
N GLU A 48 -7.55 -29.01 -8.68
CA GLU A 48 -6.99 -27.70 -9.03
C GLU A 48 -7.89 -26.49 -8.68
N ASP A 49 -9.19 -26.74 -8.34
CA ASP A 49 -10.18 -25.69 -8.05
C ASP A 49 -10.24 -25.24 -6.59
N ASP A 50 -9.39 -25.78 -5.71
CA ASP A 50 -9.40 -25.45 -4.28
C ASP A 50 -9.02 -23.99 -3.95
N TYR A 51 -8.45 -23.24 -4.91
CA TYR A 51 -8.10 -21.83 -4.74
C TYR A 51 -9.20 -20.84 -5.12
N ASP A 52 -10.37 -21.30 -5.51
CA ASP A 52 -11.53 -20.47 -5.79
C ASP A 52 -12.03 -19.77 -4.51
N ILE A 53 -12.54 -18.54 -4.66
CA ILE A 53 -12.96 -17.73 -3.53
C ILE A 53 -14.27 -17.00 -3.83
N VAL A 54 -15.18 -17.00 -2.85
CA VAL A 54 -16.44 -16.25 -2.92
C VAL A 54 -16.19 -14.80 -2.54
N ILE A 55 -16.59 -13.86 -3.40
CA ILE A 55 -16.44 -12.42 -3.19
C ILE A 55 -17.70 -11.81 -2.57
N CYS A 56 -18.87 -12.16 -3.09
CA CYS A 56 -20.17 -11.63 -2.67
C CYS A 56 -21.29 -12.56 -3.18
N LYS A 57 -22.54 -12.20 -2.91
CA LYS A 57 -23.71 -12.80 -3.55
C LYS A 57 -24.22 -11.90 -4.67
N ASN A 58 -24.53 -12.44 -5.83
CA ASN A 58 -25.16 -11.69 -6.91
C ASN A 58 -26.52 -11.15 -6.42
N LYS A 59 -26.72 -9.84 -6.59
CA LYS A 59 -27.93 -9.16 -6.09
C LYS A 59 -29.21 -9.65 -6.76
N GLN A 60 -29.15 -10.08 -8.02
CA GLN A 60 -30.32 -10.48 -8.80
C GLN A 60 -30.65 -11.97 -8.59
N THR A 61 -29.63 -12.85 -8.59
CA THR A 61 -29.83 -14.30 -8.52
C THR A 61 -29.72 -14.87 -7.10
N GLY A 62 -29.07 -14.15 -6.19
CA GLY A 62 -28.76 -14.63 -4.84
C GLY A 62 -27.63 -15.65 -4.78
N GLU A 63 -27.06 -16.03 -5.92
CA GLU A 63 -25.97 -17.02 -6.01
C GLU A 63 -24.62 -16.42 -5.63
N ASP A 64 -23.70 -17.27 -5.20
CA ASP A 64 -22.35 -16.85 -4.86
C ASP A 64 -21.59 -16.40 -6.11
N VAL A 65 -20.94 -15.25 -6.03
CA VAL A 65 -20.02 -14.73 -7.05
C VAL A 65 -18.63 -15.22 -6.72
N VAL A 66 -18.16 -16.17 -7.52
CA VAL A 66 -16.89 -16.86 -7.31
C VAL A 66 -15.83 -16.27 -8.24
N MET A 67 -14.66 -16.01 -7.70
CA MET A 67 -13.44 -15.70 -8.45
C MET A 67 -12.61 -16.97 -8.53
N ASP A 68 -12.40 -17.47 -9.74
CA ASP A 68 -11.63 -18.70 -9.97
C ASP A 68 -10.13 -18.50 -9.69
N ALA A 69 -9.43 -19.62 -9.47
CA ALA A 69 -8.00 -19.63 -9.15
C ALA A 69 -7.15 -18.86 -10.16
N ASP A 70 -7.40 -19.03 -11.46
CA ASP A 70 -6.66 -18.35 -12.54
C ASP A 70 -6.91 -16.83 -12.54
N ALA A 71 -8.16 -16.43 -12.25
CA ALA A 71 -8.54 -15.02 -12.16
C ALA A 71 -7.84 -14.30 -11.01
N ARG A 72 -7.60 -14.97 -9.89
CA ARG A 72 -6.90 -14.39 -8.73
C ARG A 72 -5.50 -13.88 -9.07
N TYR A 73 -4.78 -14.52 -10.01
CA TYR A 73 -3.46 -14.07 -10.46
C TYR A 73 -3.52 -12.88 -11.44
N THR A 74 -4.70 -12.44 -11.84
CA THR A 74 -4.89 -11.21 -12.64
C THR A 74 -5.15 -9.98 -11.77
N HIS A 75 -4.91 -10.10 -10.48
CA HIS A 75 -5.03 -9.08 -9.46
C HIS A 75 -6.45 -8.48 -9.31
N MET A 76 -6.69 -7.89 -8.16
CA MET A 76 -7.96 -7.23 -7.83
C MET A 76 -7.71 -5.84 -7.24
N LEU A 77 -8.53 -4.87 -7.65
CA LEU A 77 -8.61 -3.55 -7.05
C LEU A 77 -9.97 -3.39 -6.35
N ILE A 78 -9.93 -3.07 -5.07
CA ILE A 78 -11.11 -2.76 -4.25
C ILE A 78 -11.08 -1.27 -3.93
N ILE A 79 -12.11 -0.53 -4.35
CA ILE A 79 -12.16 0.90 -4.18
C ILE A 79 -13.42 1.32 -3.42
N GLY A 80 -13.27 2.31 -2.54
CA GLY A 80 -14.38 2.88 -1.78
C GLY A 80 -13.89 3.76 -0.63
N PRO A 81 -14.71 4.69 -0.14
CA PRO A 81 -14.34 5.63 0.92
C PRO A 81 -14.03 4.92 2.24
N THR A 82 -13.48 5.68 3.19
CA THR A 82 -13.27 5.19 4.55
C THR A 82 -14.60 4.84 5.21
N GLY A 83 -14.66 3.68 5.88
CA GLY A 83 -15.86 3.24 6.60
C GLY A 83 -16.94 2.58 5.72
N CYS A 84 -16.75 2.43 4.41
CA CYS A 84 -17.72 1.74 3.55
C CYS A 84 -17.72 0.21 3.68
N GLY A 85 -16.80 -0.38 4.42
CA GLY A 85 -16.77 -1.83 4.67
C GLY A 85 -15.78 -2.64 3.81
N LYS A 86 -14.87 -2.02 3.05
CA LYS A 86 -13.88 -2.76 2.23
C LYS A 86 -13.19 -3.89 2.99
N THR A 87 -12.62 -3.57 4.14
CA THR A 87 -11.89 -4.52 4.97
C THR A 87 -12.82 -5.57 5.58
N SER A 88 -13.91 -5.16 6.21
CA SER A 88 -14.80 -6.06 6.96
C SER A 88 -15.69 -6.94 6.07
N ALA A 89 -16.10 -6.44 4.91
CA ALA A 89 -17.13 -7.07 4.09
C ALA A 89 -16.58 -7.78 2.82
N VAL A 90 -15.33 -7.50 2.43
CA VAL A 90 -14.69 -8.17 1.29
C VAL A 90 -13.35 -8.77 1.68
N ILE A 91 -12.40 -7.97 2.21
CA ILE A 91 -11.04 -8.45 2.47
C ILE A 91 -11.03 -9.53 3.56
N ASN A 92 -11.65 -9.29 4.72
CA ASN A 92 -11.69 -10.26 5.80
C ASN A 92 -12.35 -11.59 5.40
N PRO A 93 -13.52 -11.61 4.72
CA PRO A 93 -14.10 -12.84 4.21
C PRO A 93 -13.24 -13.58 3.19
N MET A 94 -12.49 -12.86 2.34
CA MET A 94 -11.55 -13.49 1.41
C MET A 94 -10.37 -14.12 2.13
N ILE A 95 -9.76 -13.42 3.08
CA ILE A 95 -8.63 -13.93 3.88
C ILE A 95 -9.09 -15.10 4.76
N GLU A 96 -10.28 -15.02 5.35
CA GLU A 96 -10.84 -16.12 6.15
C GLU A 96 -10.94 -17.40 5.33
N GLN A 97 -11.46 -17.33 4.11
CA GLN A 97 -11.53 -18.47 3.20
C GLN A 97 -10.13 -19.02 2.88
N ASP A 98 -9.16 -18.13 2.60
CA ASP A 98 -7.79 -18.56 2.33
C ASP A 98 -7.16 -19.27 3.52
N ILE A 99 -7.22 -18.68 4.71
CA ILE A 99 -6.63 -19.28 5.92
C ILE A 99 -7.32 -20.60 6.25
N ARG A 100 -8.66 -20.65 6.21
CA ARG A 100 -9.43 -21.86 6.49
C ARG A 100 -9.08 -23.00 5.53
N LYS A 101 -8.96 -22.71 4.24
CA LYS A 101 -8.54 -23.67 3.20
C LYS A 101 -7.04 -24.02 3.26
N GLY A 102 -6.23 -23.22 3.94
CA GLY A 102 -4.77 -23.40 4.04
C GLY A 102 -4.00 -22.77 2.89
N HIS A 103 -4.59 -21.77 2.22
CA HIS A 103 -3.89 -20.98 1.21
C HIS A 103 -2.93 -19.96 1.85
N SER A 104 -1.88 -19.58 1.12
CA SER A 104 -0.91 -18.57 1.55
C SER A 104 -1.52 -17.17 1.41
N ALA A 105 -1.87 -16.57 2.52
CA ALA A 105 -2.29 -15.16 2.62
C ALA A 105 -1.14 -14.31 3.16
N LEU A 106 -0.69 -13.34 2.35
CA LEU A 106 0.35 -12.37 2.72
C LEU A 106 -0.35 -11.03 2.92
N VAL A 107 -0.48 -10.58 4.18
CA VAL A 107 -1.31 -9.42 4.52
C VAL A 107 -0.44 -8.27 5.02
N ILE A 108 -0.61 -7.08 4.43
CA ILE A 108 0.07 -5.84 4.81
C ILE A 108 -0.97 -4.76 5.02
N GLU A 109 -0.94 -4.11 6.19
CA GLU A 109 -1.90 -3.07 6.51
C GLU A 109 -1.32 -2.02 7.50
N PRO A 110 -1.91 -0.79 7.60
CA PRO A 110 -1.30 0.28 8.39
C PRO A 110 -1.77 0.39 9.84
N LYS A 111 -2.88 -0.23 10.24
CA LYS A 111 -3.56 0.06 11.51
C LYS A 111 -3.29 -0.96 12.62
N GLY A 112 -3.32 -2.25 12.29
CA GLY A 112 -3.19 -3.37 13.21
C GLY A 112 -4.42 -4.28 13.24
N ASP A 113 -5.60 -3.72 13.10
CA ASP A 113 -6.89 -4.41 13.27
C ASP A 113 -7.06 -5.63 12.34
N LEU A 114 -6.66 -5.47 11.05
CA LEU A 114 -6.74 -6.56 10.08
C LEU A 114 -5.69 -7.64 10.39
N ALA A 115 -4.46 -7.25 10.68
CA ALA A 115 -3.38 -8.19 10.93
C ALA A 115 -3.63 -9.03 12.19
N GLU A 116 -4.18 -8.44 13.25
CA GLU A 116 -4.61 -9.15 14.46
C GLU A 116 -5.69 -10.19 14.15
N LYS A 117 -6.71 -9.82 13.36
CA LYS A 117 -7.76 -10.76 12.96
C LYS A 117 -7.22 -11.91 12.13
N VAL A 118 -6.30 -11.65 11.21
CA VAL A 118 -5.66 -12.70 10.40
C VAL A 118 -4.84 -13.66 11.28
N TYR A 119 -4.12 -13.15 12.27
CA TYR A 119 -3.47 -13.98 13.27
C TYR A 119 -4.48 -14.84 14.05
N ALA A 120 -5.61 -14.24 14.47
CA ALA A 120 -6.68 -14.97 15.16
C ALA A 120 -7.30 -16.05 14.28
N MET A 121 -7.49 -15.81 12.96
CA MET A 121 -7.92 -16.82 11.99
C MET A 121 -6.95 -18.00 11.96
N GLY A 122 -5.64 -17.74 11.94
CA GLY A 122 -4.62 -18.78 12.04
C GLY A 122 -4.80 -19.65 13.28
N LYS A 123 -4.99 -19.03 14.44
CA LYS A 123 -5.24 -19.77 15.70
C LYS A 123 -6.55 -20.56 15.66
N LEU A 124 -7.64 -19.94 15.18
CA LEU A 124 -8.96 -20.56 15.11
C LEU A 124 -8.95 -21.81 14.23
N TYR A 125 -8.26 -21.77 13.09
CA TYR A 125 -8.22 -22.87 12.11
C TYR A 125 -6.98 -23.76 12.24
N ASN A 126 -6.17 -23.55 13.28
CA ASN A 126 -4.92 -24.29 13.52
C ASN A 126 -3.98 -24.24 12.30
N LYS A 127 -3.80 -23.04 11.74
CA LYS A 127 -2.90 -22.75 10.64
C LYS A 127 -1.73 -21.89 11.13
N ASP A 128 -0.55 -22.10 10.56
CA ASP A 128 0.63 -21.32 10.89
C ASP A 128 0.56 -19.95 10.18
N VAL A 129 0.29 -18.92 10.97
CA VAL A 129 0.28 -17.52 10.53
C VAL A 129 1.31 -16.75 11.35
N LEU A 130 2.36 -16.30 10.69
CA LEU A 130 3.35 -15.43 11.31
C LEU A 130 2.74 -14.03 11.49
N TYR A 131 2.81 -13.49 12.70
CA TYR A 131 2.31 -12.16 13.01
C TYR A 131 3.45 -11.18 13.27
N PHE A 132 3.42 -10.04 12.57
CA PHE A 132 4.40 -8.99 12.70
C PHE A 132 3.72 -7.67 13.12
N ASP A 133 3.97 -7.24 14.35
CA ASP A 133 3.56 -5.95 14.88
C ASP A 133 4.78 -5.26 15.53
N PRO A 134 5.29 -4.16 14.94
CA PRO A 134 6.46 -3.46 15.44
C PRO A 134 6.27 -2.87 16.85
N THR A 135 5.06 -2.78 17.36
CA THR A 135 4.78 -2.29 18.71
C THR A 135 4.74 -3.41 19.76
N ALA A 136 4.68 -4.67 19.32
CA ALA A 136 4.67 -5.83 20.21
C ALA A 136 6.06 -6.07 20.83
N PRO A 137 6.14 -6.43 22.12
CA PRO A 137 7.41 -6.70 22.82
C PRO A 137 8.23 -7.85 22.24
N ASP A 138 7.56 -8.84 21.63
CA ASP A 138 8.11 -10.05 21.04
C ASP A 138 7.98 -10.08 19.50
N CYS A 139 7.90 -8.90 18.88
CA CYS A 139 7.87 -8.79 17.42
C CYS A 139 9.07 -9.51 16.79
N PRO A 140 8.86 -10.33 15.76
CA PRO A 140 9.95 -10.92 14.98
C PRO A 140 10.90 -9.86 14.43
N LYS A 141 12.19 -10.17 14.36
CA LYS A 141 13.19 -9.25 13.80
C LYS A 141 13.10 -9.27 12.29
N PHE A 142 13.31 -8.10 11.70
CA PHE A 142 13.33 -7.91 10.26
C PHE A 142 14.49 -7.00 9.87
N ASN A 143 15.52 -7.54 9.24
CA ASN A 143 16.66 -6.76 8.77
C ASN A 143 16.49 -6.40 7.28
N PRO A 144 16.29 -5.13 6.91
CA PRO A 144 16.19 -4.72 5.51
C PRO A 144 17.45 -4.98 4.69
N LEU A 145 18.60 -5.19 5.36
CA LEU A 145 19.87 -5.51 4.72
C LEU A 145 20.14 -7.03 4.66
N HIS A 146 19.18 -7.87 5.08
CA HIS A 146 19.28 -9.31 4.90
C HIS A 146 19.03 -9.69 3.44
N GLY A 147 19.85 -10.58 2.86
CA GLY A 147 19.73 -11.04 1.48
C GLY A 147 21.01 -10.77 0.66
N ARG A 148 20.88 -10.88 -0.66
CA ARG A 148 22.00 -10.68 -1.60
C ARG A 148 22.35 -9.21 -1.75
N GLU A 149 23.62 -8.90 -2.01
CA GLU A 149 24.12 -7.53 -2.14
C GLU A 149 23.35 -6.71 -3.16
N ASP A 150 23.14 -7.24 -4.36
CA ASP A 150 22.45 -6.59 -5.47
C ASP A 150 20.97 -6.27 -5.15
N GLU A 151 20.25 -7.22 -4.56
CA GLU A 151 18.84 -7.03 -4.14
C GLU A 151 18.71 -6.01 -3.00
N VAL A 152 19.58 -6.09 -2.01
CA VAL A 152 19.59 -5.14 -0.87
C VAL A 152 19.88 -3.72 -1.35
N ILE A 153 20.84 -3.55 -2.27
CA ILE A 153 21.14 -2.26 -2.88
C ILE A 153 19.89 -1.69 -3.55
N GLU A 154 19.24 -2.47 -4.41
CA GLU A 154 18.07 -2.02 -5.16
C GLU A 154 16.90 -1.67 -4.23
N ASN A 155 16.59 -2.54 -3.27
CA ASN A 155 15.51 -2.34 -2.31
C ASN A 155 15.71 -1.08 -1.46
N LEU A 156 16.92 -0.85 -0.95
CA LEU A 156 17.20 0.32 -0.13
C LEU A 156 17.25 1.61 -0.95
N THR A 157 17.89 1.58 -2.13
CA THR A 157 17.93 2.73 -3.02
C THR A 157 16.53 3.15 -3.43
N THR A 158 15.70 2.21 -3.85
CA THR A 158 14.30 2.47 -4.20
C THR A 158 13.54 3.02 -3.01
N THR A 159 13.67 2.41 -1.83
CA THR A 159 13.00 2.88 -0.61
C THR A 159 13.37 4.34 -0.30
N PHE A 160 14.65 4.65 -0.19
CA PHE A 160 15.08 6.02 0.17
C PHE A 160 14.79 7.06 -0.92
N THR A 161 14.72 6.66 -2.18
CA THR A 161 14.30 7.53 -3.27
C THR A 161 12.81 7.82 -3.22
N MET A 162 11.96 6.82 -2.93
CA MET A 162 10.51 6.99 -2.78
C MET A 162 10.14 7.88 -1.59
N LEU A 163 10.96 7.92 -0.57
CA LEU A 163 10.74 8.75 0.61
C LEU A 163 11.09 10.24 0.39
N ALA A 164 11.66 10.56 -0.76
CA ALA A 164 11.95 11.91 -1.19
C ALA A 164 11.52 12.12 -2.66
N PRO A 165 10.21 11.97 -2.99
CA PRO A 165 9.74 11.95 -4.37
C PRO A 165 10.03 13.27 -5.11
N ASP A 166 9.94 14.40 -4.41
CA ASP A 166 10.16 15.74 -4.97
C ASP A 166 11.63 16.18 -5.01
N SER A 167 12.55 15.32 -4.55
CA SER A 167 13.98 15.62 -4.61
C SER A 167 14.46 15.74 -6.05
N LYS A 168 15.31 16.76 -6.31
CA LYS A 168 15.93 16.93 -7.63
C LYS A 168 16.75 15.70 -7.99
N THR A 169 16.80 15.37 -9.29
CA THR A 169 17.54 14.21 -9.84
C THR A 169 18.98 14.11 -9.31
N TYR A 170 19.64 15.25 -9.11
CA TYR A 170 20.99 15.27 -8.55
C TYR A 170 21.07 14.64 -7.15
N PHE A 171 20.16 14.99 -6.24
CA PHE A 171 20.14 14.43 -4.88
C PHE A 171 19.76 12.94 -4.88
N LYS A 172 18.84 12.53 -5.78
CA LYS A 172 18.51 11.11 -5.97
C LYS A 172 19.75 10.32 -6.40
N ASN A 173 20.54 10.84 -7.34
CA ASN A 173 21.78 10.19 -7.78
C ASN A 173 22.86 10.15 -6.67
N VAL A 174 22.96 11.18 -5.83
CA VAL A 174 23.86 11.17 -4.66
C VAL A 174 23.43 10.10 -3.67
N THR A 175 22.13 10.00 -3.38
CA THR A 175 21.56 8.97 -2.50
C THR A 175 21.82 7.57 -3.06
N ASP A 176 21.54 7.32 -4.33
CA ASP A 176 21.77 6.02 -4.99
C ASP A 176 23.23 5.60 -4.87
N ASN A 177 24.18 6.46 -5.29
CA ASN A 177 25.60 6.15 -5.23
C ASN A 177 26.07 5.87 -3.79
N LEU A 178 25.61 6.66 -2.84
CA LEU A 178 25.99 6.51 -1.43
C LEU A 178 25.45 5.22 -0.81
N ILE A 179 24.16 4.91 -1.03
CA ILE A 179 23.55 3.68 -0.54
C ILE A 179 24.22 2.47 -1.17
N ARG A 180 24.41 2.48 -2.48
CA ARG A 180 25.09 1.40 -3.22
C ARG A 180 26.46 1.09 -2.67
N LYS A 181 27.31 2.11 -2.49
CA LYS A 181 28.65 1.95 -1.90
C LYS A 181 28.59 1.50 -0.44
N SER A 182 27.68 2.05 0.35
CA SER A 182 27.55 1.71 1.77
C SER A 182 27.10 0.27 1.98
N VAL A 183 26.10 -0.18 1.21
CA VAL A 183 25.60 -1.57 1.28
C VAL A 183 26.68 -2.55 0.83
N MET A 184 27.37 -2.27 -0.28
CA MET A 184 28.50 -3.09 -0.74
C MET A 184 29.55 -3.29 0.37
N VAL A 185 29.96 -2.21 1.03
CA VAL A 185 30.91 -2.26 2.17
C VAL A 185 30.38 -3.17 3.27
N LEU A 186 29.14 -2.95 3.70
CA LEU A 186 28.54 -3.70 4.81
C LEU A 186 28.35 -5.18 4.48
N LYS A 187 27.91 -5.51 3.27
CA LYS A 187 27.68 -6.91 2.85
C LYS A 187 29.00 -7.68 2.72
N ARG A 188 30.03 -7.07 2.17
CA ARG A 188 31.35 -7.69 2.09
C ARG A 188 31.99 -7.89 3.46
N ILE A 189 31.85 -6.93 4.35
CA ILE A 189 32.31 -7.06 5.75
C ILE A 189 31.52 -8.15 6.47
N GLU A 190 30.19 -8.25 6.28
CA GLU A 190 29.34 -9.29 6.87
C GLU A 190 29.78 -10.68 6.43
N GLU A 191 30.06 -10.89 5.15
CA GLU A 191 30.53 -12.15 4.61
C GLU A 191 31.88 -12.55 5.24
N ALA A 192 32.81 -11.61 5.35
CA ALA A 192 34.10 -11.82 5.99
C ALA A 192 33.96 -12.05 7.50
N TYR A 193 33.04 -11.37 8.19
CA TYR A 193 32.75 -11.56 9.62
C TYR A 193 32.24 -12.99 9.91
N ARG A 194 31.44 -13.55 9.01
CA ARG A 194 30.93 -14.94 9.16
C ARG A 194 32.01 -15.99 8.99
N ASN A 195 33.17 -15.61 8.46
CA ASN A 195 34.35 -16.48 8.34
C ASN A 195 35.37 -16.14 9.44
N PRO A 196 35.53 -16.99 10.49
CA PRO A 196 36.45 -16.73 11.62
C PRO A 196 37.91 -16.53 11.21
N ASP A 197 38.33 -17.10 10.07
CA ASP A 197 39.72 -17.03 9.60
C ASP A 197 40.13 -15.64 9.13
N THR A 198 39.19 -14.75 8.88
CA THR A 198 39.46 -13.37 8.43
C THR A 198 39.95 -12.43 9.55
N GLY A 199 39.69 -12.77 10.81
CA GLY A 199 40.02 -11.93 11.97
C GLY A 199 39.23 -10.59 12.01
N ILE A 200 38.17 -10.44 11.21
CA ILE A 200 37.32 -9.26 11.19
C ILE A 200 36.27 -9.38 12.29
N SER A 201 36.23 -8.42 13.22
CA SER A 201 35.30 -8.37 14.35
C SER A 201 34.15 -7.35 14.14
N SER A 202 33.94 -6.92 12.91
CA SER A 202 32.91 -5.94 12.54
C SER A 202 31.51 -6.52 12.66
N ARG A 203 30.53 -5.64 12.83
CA ARG A 203 29.12 -6.04 12.98
C ARG A 203 28.51 -6.52 11.66
N PRO A 204 27.44 -7.33 11.71
CA PRO A 204 26.70 -7.71 10.52
C PRO A 204 26.05 -6.50 9.84
N ALA A 205 25.69 -6.65 8.55
CA ALA A 205 25.02 -5.61 7.79
C ALA A 205 23.61 -5.34 8.34
N THR A 206 23.41 -4.18 8.94
CA THR A 206 22.14 -3.70 9.50
C THR A 206 21.99 -2.21 9.27
N LEU A 207 20.81 -1.64 9.59
CA LEU A 207 20.63 -0.19 9.55
C LEU A 207 21.55 0.57 10.52
N PHE A 208 22.00 -0.04 11.63
CA PHE A 208 23.03 0.56 12.46
C PHE A 208 24.38 0.63 11.77
N GLY A 209 24.76 -0.43 11.04
CA GLY A 209 25.96 -0.39 10.21
C GLY A 209 25.88 0.68 9.13
N LEU A 210 24.71 0.80 8.47
CA LEU A 210 24.46 1.86 7.49
C LEU A 210 24.59 3.25 8.14
N PHE A 211 23.99 3.45 9.31
CA PHE A 211 24.14 4.70 10.07
C PHE A 211 25.61 5.02 10.36
N ASP A 212 26.39 4.03 10.80
CA ASP A 212 27.80 4.18 11.12
C ASP A 212 28.63 4.58 9.89
N VAL A 213 28.36 3.98 8.72
CA VAL A 213 29.00 4.38 7.45
C VAL A 213 28.62 5.81 7.08
N LEU A 214 27.32 6.16 7.14
CA LEU A 214 26.84 7.46 6.68
C LEU A 214 27.27 8.61 7.58
N HIS A 215 27.41 8.39 8.89
CA HIS A 215 27.73 9.47 9.85
C HIS A 215 29.19 9.46 10.31
N ASN A 216 29.93 8.38 10.09
CA ASN A 216 31.29 8.20 10.57
C ASN A 216 31.46 8.52 12.07
N THR A 217 30.45 8.20 12.90
CA THR A 217 30.41 8.50 14.33
C THR A 217 31.63 7.88 15.02
N ASN A 218 32.42 8.68 15.74
CA ASN A 218 33.66 8.24 16.42
C ASN A 218 34.65 7.52 15.49
N GLY A 219 34.65 7.85 14.19
CA GLY A 219 35.55 7.26 13.20
C GLY A 219 35.21 5.81 12.83
N ILE A 220 33.98 5.31 13.15
CA ILE A 220 33.58 3.94 12.85
C ILE A 220 33.53 3.71 11.33
N GLY A 221 33.01 4.66 10.55
CA GLY A 221 32.99 4.57 9.09
C GLY A 221 34.38 4.35 8.50
N ARG A 222 35.36 5.14 8.93
CA ARG A 222 36.77 4.97 8.49
C ARG A 222 37.36 3.62 8.91
N ARG A 223 36.98 3.08 10.08
CA ARG A 223 37.40 1.72 10.49
C ARG A 223 36.82 0.66 9.58
N LEU A 224 35.54 0.77 9.22
CA LEU A 224 34.90 -0.13 8.26
C LEU A 224 35.59 -0.09 6.89
N MET A 225 36.06 1.09 6.42
CA MET A 225 36.84 1.18 5.18
C MET A 225 38.20 0.46 5.32
N ASN A 226 38.84 0.53 6.47
CA ASN A 226 40.10 -0.19 6.72
C ASN A 226 39.86 -1.72 6.81
N ASP A 227 38.74 -2.15 7.36
CA ASP A 227 38.38 -3.57 7.40
C ASP A 227 38.06 -4.10 6.00
N LEU A 228 37.34 -3.34 5.17
CA LEU A 228 37.09 -3.67 3.76
C LEU A 228 38.38 -3.96 2.99
N LEU A 229 39.45 -3.19 3.24
CA LEU A 229 40.75 -3.37 2.59
C LEU A 229 41.52 -4.62 3.03
N LYS A 230 41.11 -5.24 4.16
CA LYS A 230 41.73 -6.46 4.66
C LYS A 230 41.04 -7.74 4.16
N ILE A 231 39.84 -7.60 3.56
CA ILE A 231 39.05 -8.75 3.10
C ILE A 231 39.76 -9.43 1.94
N PRO A 232 40.00 -10.76 2.01
CA PRO A 232 40.46 -11.52 0.88
C PRO A 232 39.44 -11.46 -0.26
N THR A 233 39.89 -11.14 -1.47
CA THR A 233 39.04 -11.05 -2.66
C THR A 233 39.31 -12.20 -3.62
N LEU A 234 38.30 -12.68 -4.34
CA LEU A 234 38.43 -13.76 -5.32
C LEU A 234 39.04 -13.25 -6.63
N THR A 235 38.81 -11.97 -6.94
CA THR A 235 39.23 -11.37 -8.21
C THR A 235 39.96 -10.04 -7.99
N LYS A 236 40.84 -9.69 -8.95
CA LYS A 236 41.49 -8.37 -8.96
C LYS A 236 40.52 -7.22 -9.12
N ASP A 237 39.39 -7.48 -9.77
CA ASP A 237 38.34 -6.45 -9.94
C ASP A 237 37.62 -6.14 -8.61
N GLU A 238 37.31 -7.14 -7.81
CA GLU A 238 36.78 -6.95 -6.46
C GLU A 238 37.77 -6.20 -5.58
N GLU A 239 39.05 -6.58 -5.62
CA GLU A 239 40.10 -5.89 -4.88
C GLU A 239 40.19 -4.41 -5.28
N LYS A 240 40.12 -4.13 -6.58
CA LYS A 240 40.10 -2.77 -7.10
C LYS A 240 38.86 -2.00 -6.62
N GLN A 241 37.66 -2.60 -6.71
CA GLN A 241 36.43 -1.98 -6.22
C GLN A 241 36.49 -1.66 -4.73
N ASN A 242 37.05 -2.57 -3.91
CA ASN A 242 37.24 -2.31 -2.48
C ASN A 242 38.17 -1.11 -2.23
N ARG A 243 39.28 -1.05 -2.97
CA ARG A 243 40.22 0.09 -2.88
C ARG A 243 39.58 1.40 -3.34
N ASP A 244 38.94 1.40 -4.48
CA ASP A 244 38.30 2.60 -5.05
C ASP A 244 37.18 3.11 -4.13
N THR A 245 36.39 2.21 -3.55
CA THR A 245 35.32 2.54 -2.61
C THR A 245 35.87 3.09 -1.30
N ALA A 246 36.87 2.45 -0.70
CA ALA A 246 37.50 2.92 0.52
C ALA A 246 38.19 4.29 0.31
N ALA A 247 38.84 4.47 -0.85
CA ALA A 247 39.44 5.76 -1.23
C ALA A 247 38.38 6.86 -1.36
N TRP A 248 37.28 6.58 -2.07
CA TRP A 248 36.18 7.54 -2.22
C TRP A 248 35.60 7.96 -0.86
N PHE A 249 35.30 7.00 0.05
CA PHE A 249 34.81 7.36 1.38
C PHE A 249 35.82 8.20 2.16
N ASN A 250 37.10 7.81 2.18
CA ASN A 250 38.12 8.49 3.00
C ASN A 250 38.51 9.86 2.45
N GLN A 251 38.61 10.02 1.11
CA GLN A 251 39.16 11.20 0.47
C GLN A 251 38.09 12.20 0.00
N GLU A 252 36.88 11.70 -0.31
CA GLU A 252 35.82 12.55 -0.86
C GLU A 252 34.63 12.68 0.13
N TYR A 253 34.08 11.57 0.63
CA TYR A 253 32.87 11.62 1.46
C TYR A 253 33.15 12.11 2.89
N TYR A 254 34.21 11.60 3.54
CA TYR A 254 34.60 11.98 4.90
C TYR A 254 35.60 13.14 4.93
N ALA A 255 35.88 13.79 3.80
CA ALA A 255 36.76 14.97 3.76
C ALA A 255 36.08 16.18 4.40
N ASP A 256 36.85 17.08 4.98
CA ASP A 256 36.33 18.32 5.51
C ASP A 256 35.73 19.18 4.39
N GLY A 257 34.51 19.69 4.57
CA GLY A 257 33.77 20.44 3.55
C GLY A 257 33.29 19.61 2.36
N SER A 258 33.11 18.30 2.54
CA SER A 258 32.62 17.40 1.50
C SER A 258 31.21 17.76 1.03
N LYS A 259 31.09 18.11 -0.26
CA LYS A 259 29.78 18.32 -0.90
C LYS A 259 28.91 17.03 -0.94
N TYR A 260 29.54 15.88 -1.03
CA TYR A 260 28.82 14.60 -0.97
C TYR A 260 28.18 14.39 0.40
N TYR A 261 28.92 14.72 1.47
CA TYR A 261 28.39 14.65 2.83
C TYR A 261 27.25 15.66 3.04
N GLU A 262 27.41 16.91 2.60
CA GLU A 262 26.36 17.93 2.70
C GLU A 262 25.11 17.53 1.93
N ASN A 263 25.24 17.10 0.67
CA ASN A 263 24.14 16.76 -0.20
C ASN A 263 23.44 15.41 0.14
N SER A 264 24.00 14.63 1.06
CA SER A 264 23.38 13.40 1.59
C SER A 264 22.62 13.59 2.90
N SER A 265 22.37 14.85 3.31
CA SER A 265 21.69 15.18 4.57
C SER A 265 20.36 14.45 4.71
N ASP A 266 19.56 14.37 3.65
CA ASP A 266 18.22 13.77 3.67
C ASP A 266 18.28 12.28 4.01
N VAL A 267 19.07 11.49 3.27
CA VAL A 267 19.20 10.06 3.54
C VAL A 267 19.82 9.78 4.91
N ARG A 268 20.78 10.60 5.35
CA ARG A 268 21.35 10.47 6.69
C ARG A 268 20.30 10.71 7.78
N GLN A 269 19.46 11.73 7.63
CA GLN A 269 18.37 11.99 8.57
C GLN A 269 17.31 10.87 8.56
N GLN A 270 16.97 10.32 7.39
CA GLN A 270 16.04 9.21 7.28
C GLN A 270 16.56 7.97 8.02
N VAL A 271 17.82 7.59 7.79
CA VAL A 271 18.44 6.45 8.50
C VAL A 271 18.54 6.73 10.00
N ALA A 272 18.84 7.97 10.41
CA ALA A 272 18.85 8.35 11.81
C ALA A 272 17.47 8.22 12.46
N LYS A 273 16.39 8.67 11.81
CA LYS A 273 15.01 8.50 12.33
C LYS A 273 14.69 7.03 12.57
N LEU A 274 15.04 6.13 11.64
CA LEU A 274 14.81 4.69 11.77
C LEU A 274 15.58 4.06 12.93
N THR A 275 16.87 4.40 13.05
CA THR A 275 17.76 3.82 14.08
C THR A 275 17.52 4.39 15.49
N GLN A 276 16.96 5.59 15.59
CA GLN A 276 16.64 6.24 16.88
C GLN A 276 15.22 5.93 17.37
N ASN A 277 14.31 5.47 16.49
CA ASN A 277 12.97 5.13 16.91
C ASN A 277 12.96 3.95 17.88
N ARG A 278 12.24 4.08 18.99
CA ARG A 278 12.23 3.08 20.07
C ARG A 278 11.74 1.69 19.67
N TYR A 279 10.83 1.62 18.69
CA TYR A 279 10.29 0.36 18.20
C TYR A 279 11.18 -0.23 17.10
N LEU A 280 11.49 0.57 16.08
CA LEU A 280 12.18 0.09 14.88
C LEU A 280 13.65 -0.26 15.15
N ARG A 281 14.33 0.46 16.06
CA ARG A 281 15.75 0.21 16.35
C ARG A 281 16.06 -1.23 16.77
N SER A 282 15.15 -1.87 17.50
CA SER A 282 15.34 -3.24 17.96
C SER A 282 14.90 -4.28 16.94
N ILE A 283 13.92 -3.93 16.09
CA ILE A 283 13.33 -4.84 15.11
C ILE A 283 14.19 -4.90 13.85
N LEU A 284 14.63 -3.72 13.35
CA LEU A 284 15.37 -3.61 12.10
C LEU A 284 16.89 -3.84 12.25
N ASN A 285 17.37 -4.17 13.45
CA ASN A 285 18.78 -4.37 13.73
C ASN A 285 19.01 -5.62 14.59
N PRO A 286 18.75 -6.82 14.07
CA PRO A 286 19.09 -8.06 14.79
C PRO A 286 20.60 -8.13 15.02
N GLU A 287 21.01 -8.69 16.18
CA GLU A 287 22.41 -8.73 16.60
C GLU A 287 23.29 -9.58 15.66
N ASP A 288 22.71 -10.65 15.11
CA ASP A 288 23.36 -11.56 14.16
C ASP A 288 23.19 -11.15 12.68
N GLY A 289 22.43 -10.06 12.41
CA GLY A 289 22.12 -9.60 11.05
C GLY A 289 21.09 -10.45 10.30
N ILE A 290 20.51 -11.47 10.95
CA ILE A 290 19.57 -12.39 10.32
C ILE A 290 18.13 -11.96 10.64
N SER A 291 17.25 -11.96 9.63
CA SER A 291 15.81 -11.76 9.82
C SER A 291 15.16 -13.02 10.37
N ASP A 292 14.25 -12.86 11.36
CA ASP A 292 13.34 -13.94 11.76
C ASP A 292 12.28 -14.22 10.66
N ILE A 293 12.04 -13.23 9.80
CA ILE A 293 11.11 -13.33 8.66
C ILE A 293 11.91 -13.76 7.43
N ASP A 294 11.66 -14.98 6.97
CA ASP A 294 12.21 -15.52 5.74
C ASP A 294 11.09 -15.63 4.69
N PHE A 295 11.04 -14.65 3.78
CA PHE A 295 10.04 -14.63 2.71
C PHE A 295 10.23 -15.78 1.71
N ASP A 296 11.45 -16.30 1.53
CA ASP A 296 11.67 -17.46 0.66
C ASP A 296 11.03 -18.71 1.24
N ASP A 297 11.21 -18.96 2.55
CA ASP A 297 10.57 -20.08 3.25
C ASP A 297 9.04 -19.93 3.28
N ILE A 298 8.53 -18.71 3.57
CA ILE A 298 7.09 -18.40 3.56
C ILE A 298 6.48 -18.75 2.20
N LEU A 299 7.08 -18.27 1.12
CA LEU A 299 6.58 -18.50 -0.23
C LEU A 299 6.75 -19.95 -0.71
N ALA A 300 7.87 -20.61 -0.34
CA ALA A 300 8.14 -21.99 -0.74
C ALA A 300 7.18 -22.98 -0.07
N ARG A 301 6.82 -22.74 1.19
CA ARG A 301 5.93 -23.62 1.98
C ARG A 301 4.48 -23.19 1.96
N GLY A 302 4.14 -22.08 1.29
CA GLY A 302 2.79 -21.56 1.28
C GLY A 302 2.28 -21.12 2.65
N LYS A 303 3.18 -20.62 3.51
CA LYS A 303 2.80 -20.08 4.82
C LYS A 303 2.08 -18.75 4.68
N SER A 304 1.34 -18.36 5.70
CA SER A 304 0.69 -17.07 5.77
C SER A 304 1.43 -16.13 6.71
N ILE A 305 1.36 -14.83 6.41
CA ILE A 305 1.93 -13.77 7.26
C ILE A 305 0.97 -12.59 7.34
N ALA A 306 0.78 -12.07 8.52
CA ALA A 306 0.00 -10.87 8.80
C ALA A 306 0.93 -9.79 9.36
N MET A 307 1.05 -8.67 8.64
CA MET A 307 1.99 -7.60 8.98
C MET A 307 1.27 -6.27 9.12
N THR A 308 1.42 -5.64 10.28
CA THR A 308 1.05 -4.24 10.43
C THR A 308 2.26 -3.34 10.37
N THR A 309 2.12 -2.18 9.73
CA THR A 309 3.14 -1.12 9.76
C THR A 309 2.90 -0.11 10.88
N ALA A 310 1.87 -0.32 11.70
CA ALA A 310 1.55 0.43 12.92
C ALA A 310 1.65 1.96 12.73
N GLN A 311 1.07 2.50 11.64
CA GLN A 311 1.18 3.94 11.31
C GLN A 311 0.64 4.85 12.43
N GLY A 312 -0.30 4.39 13.25
CA GLY A 312 -0.76 5.13 14.43
C GLY A 312 0.38 5.48 15.39
N SER A 313 1.30 4.55 15.63
CA SER A 313 2.46 4.69 16.52
C SER A 313 3.72 5.19 15.80
N LEU A 314 3.96 4.73 14.58
CA LEU A 314 5.17 5.00 13.80
C LEU A 314 5.01 6.21 12.86
N ARG A 315 3.78 6.61 12.54
CA ARG A 315 3.47 7.70 11.59
C ARG A 315 4.17 7.49 10.25
N GLU A 316 4.96 8.44 9.80
CA GLU A 316 5.74 8.38 8.57
C GLU A 316 6.66 7.15 8.50
N LEU A 317 7.26 6.74 9.62
CA LEU A 317 8.16 5.58 9.68
C LEU A 317 7.44 4.25 9.39
N GLY A 318 6.12 4.19 9.54
CA GLY A 318 5.30 3.05 9.11
C GLY A 318 5.35 2.84 7.60
N SER A 319 5.37 3.92 6.80
CA SER A 319 5.51 3.82 5.35
C SER A 319 6.89 3.29 4.94
N TYR A 320 7.97 3.74 5.63
CA TYR A 320 9.33 3.19 5.41
C TYR A 320 9.34 1.67 5.65
N LEU A 321 8.77 1.25 6.77
CA LEU A 321 8.67 -0.17 7.11
C LEU A 321 7.89 -0.94 6.04
N GLY A 322 6.77 -0.39 5.56
CA GLY A 322 5.98 -0.97 4.49
C GLY A 322 6.78 -1.15 3.20
N TYR A 323 7.56 -0.16 2.79
CA TYR A 323 8.41 -0.28 1.61
C TYR A 323 9.50 -1.33 1.79
N PHE A 324 10.17 -1.39 2.94
CA PHE A 324 11.15 -2.45 3.21
C PHE A 324 10.53 -3.85 3.11
N ILE A 325 9.34 -4.04 3.68
CA ILE A 325 8.61 -5.30 3.64
C ILE A 325 8.26 -5.67 2.20
N ILE A 326 7.64 -4.75 1.46
CA ILE A 326 7.15 -4.99 0.10
C ILE A 326 8.30 -5.31 -0.85
N PHE A 327 9.41 -4.55 -0.81
CA PHE A 327 10.53 -4.79 -1.72
C PHE A 327 11.30 -6.07 -1.39
N ASN A 328 11.45 -6.43 -0.10
CA ASN A 328 12.04 -7.70 0.27
C ASN A 328 11.15 -8.89 -0.13
N LEU A 329 9.83 -8.76 0.04
CA LEU A 329 8.87 -9.76 -0.45
C LEU A 329 8.92 -9.87 -1.99
N GLN A 330 8.98 -8.75 -2.70
CA GLN A 330 9.09 -8.73 -4.16
C GLN A 330 10.37 -9.42 -4.65
N SER A 331 11.51 -9.15 -4.02
CA SER A 331 12.78 -9.83 -4.32
C SER A 331 12.67 -11.33 -4.10
N ALA A 332 12.03 -11.77 -3.01
CA ALA A 332 11.76 -13.18 -2.74
C ALA A 332 10.84 -13.81 -3.81
N ILE A 333 9.80 -13.11 -4.24
CA ILE A 333 8.90 -13.58 -5.29
C ILE A 333 9.68 -13.84 -6.59
N PHE A 334 10.52 -12.91 -7.02
CA PHE A 334 11.20 -13.01 -8.31
C PHE A 334 12.35 -14.01 -8.32
N ARG A 335 13.00 -14.31 -7.19
CA ARG A 335 14.03 -15.36 -7.12
C ARG A 335 13.48 -16.77 -6.88
N ARG A 336 12.13 -16.93 -6.70
CA ARG A 336 11.49 -18.24 -6.49
C ARG A 336 11.87 -19.22 -7.60
N PRO A 337 12.41 -20.41 -7.29
CA PRO A 337 12.66 -21.45 -8.25
C PRO A 337 11.35 -22.03 -8.82
N GLY A 338 11.44 -22.77 -9.91
CA GLY A 338 10.29 -23.43 -10.54
C GLY A 338 9.60 -22.57 -11.59
N ASN A 339 8.37 -22.93 -11.95
CA ASN A 339 7.56 -22.27 -12.95
C ASN A 339 6.12 -22.03 -12.44
N GLU A 340 5.25 -21.48 -13.26
CA GLU A 340 3.85 -21.18 -12.89
C GLU A 340 3.03 -22.41 -12.45
N TRP A 341 3.47 -23.64 -12.75
CA TRP A 341 2.77 -24.87 -12.37
C TRP A 341 3.31 -25.49 -11.08
N THR A 342 4.57 -25.21 -10.73
CA THR A 342 5.25 -25.84 -9.59
C THR A 342 5.37 -24.94 -8.37
N ARG A 343 5.21 -23.59 -8.55
CA ARG A 343 5.26 -22.65 -7.45
C ARG A 343 3.99 -22.73 -6.61
N HIS A 344 4.13 -22.62 -5.30
CA HIS A 344 2.97 -22.55 -4.39
C HIS A 344 2.20 -21.24 -4.61
N PRO A 345 0.86 -21.24 -4.77
CA PRO A 345 0.06 -20.04 -4.87
C PRO A 345 0.17 -19.16 -3.63
N SER A 346 0.24 -17.84 -3.82
CA SER A 346 0.27 -16.90 -2.71
C SER A 346 -0.56 -15.66 -3.06
N PHE A 347 -1.33 -15.14 -2.09
CA PHE A 347 -2.23 -14.02 -2.28
C PHE A 347 -1.82 -12.87 -1.38
N LEU A 348 -1.39 -11.75 -2.02
CA LEU A 348 -0.93 -10.55 -1.34
C LEU A 348 -2.09 -9.57 -1.18
N TYR A 349 -2.52 -9.38 0.04
CA TYR A 349 -3.55 -8.43 0.45
C TYR A 349 -2.89 -7.16 0.99
N ILE A 350 -3.15 -6.02 0.36
CA ILE A 350 -2.68 -4.72 0.84
C ILE A 350 -3.87 -3.83 1.11
N ASP A 351 -4.18 -3.60 2.39
CA ASP A 351 -5.19 -2.64 2.79
C ASP A 351 -4.60 -1.22 2.84
N GLU A 352 -5.42 -0.21 2.56
CA GLU A 352 -5.00 1.20 2.40
C GLU A 352 -3.80 1.34 1.44
N PHE A 353 -3.89 0.67 0.27
CA PHE A 353 -2.81 0.55 -0.72
C PHE A 353 -2.15 1.88 -1.08
N GLN A 354 -2.90 2.99 -1.09
CA GLN A 354 -2.36 4.32 -1.33
C GLN A 354 -1.23 4.73 -0.36
N LYS A 355 -1.09 4.04 0.78
CA LYS A 355 0.01 4.28 1.74
C LYS A 355 1.33 3.64 1.33
N TYR A 356 1.27 2.66 0.44
CA TYR A 356 2.39 1.84 -0.01
C TYR A 356 2.59 1.89 -1.52
N ALA A 357 1.70 2.57 -2.24
CA ALA A 357 1.75 2.69 -3.69
C ALA A 357 3.07 3.31 -4.13
N ASN A 358 3.76 2.62 -5.03
CA ASN A 358 5.03 3.08 -5.57
C ASN A 358 5.33 2.41 -6.93
N PRO A 359 6.06 3.07 -7.84
CA PRO A 359 6.38 2.54 -9.16
C PRO A 359 7.19 1.23 -9.13
N GLY A 360 7.97 0.97 -8.07
CA GLY A 360 8.72 -0.28 -7.90
C GLY A 360 7.83 -1.53 -7.80
N MET A 361 6.54 -1.37 -7.47
CA MET A 361 5.57 -2.46 -7.48
C MET A 361 5.04 -2.81 -8.88
N SER A 362 5.41 -2.08 -9.92
CA SER A 362 4.94 -2.35 -11.29
C SER A 362 5.29 -3.76 -11.75
N ASP A 363 6.46 -4.26 -11.37
CA ASP A 363 6.92 -5.60 -11.76
C ASP A 363 6.06 -6.71 -11.15
N ILE A 364 5.67 -6.59 -9.87
CA ILE A 364 4.80 -7.60 -9.25
C ILE A 364 3.40 -7.59 -9.90
N LEU A 365 2.90 -6.41 -10.31
CA LEU A 365 1.61 -6.30 -10.99
C LEU A 365 1.64 -6.80 -12.44
N THR A 366 2.78 -6.74 -13.11
CA THR A 366 2.91 -7.17 -14.50
C THR A 366 3.35 -8.63 -14.64
N GLN A 367 4.16 -9.14 -13.71
CA GLN A 367 4.77 -10.45 -13.78
C GLN A 367 4.29 -11.44 -12.71
N GLY A 368 3.59 -10.96 -11.66
CA GLY A 368 3.17 -11.76 -10.50
C GLY A 368 2.47 -13.06 -10.86
N ARG A 369 1.65 -13.05 -11.94
CA ARG A 369 0.97 -14.24 -12.45
C ARG A 369 1.95 -15.39 -12.73
N SER A 370 3.03 -15.13 -13.44
CA SER A 370 4.05 -16.13 -13.75
C SER A 370 4.71 -16.72 -12.49
N TYR A 371 4.69 -15.96 -11.40
CA TYR A 371 5.20 -16.38 -10.09
C TYR A 371 4.11 -16.92 -9.16
N ARG A 372 2.87 -17.11 -9.66
CA ARG A 372 1.69 -17.53 -8.90
C ARG A 372 1.43 -16.65 -7.68
N VAL A 373 1.50 -15.34 -7.89
CA VAL A 373 1.16 -14.33 -6.88
C VAL A 373 0.00 -13.49 -7.39
N GLY A 374 -1.11 -13.50 -6.67
CA GLY A 374 -2.26 -12.63 -6.88
C GLY A 374 -2.24 -11.47 -5.89
N CYS A 375 -2.42 -10.22 -6.36
CA CYS A 375 -2.50 -9.04 -5.50
C CYS A 375 -3.95 -8.59 -5.35
N ILE A 376 -4.38 -8.36 -4.12
CA ILE A 376 -5.67 -7.78 -3.75
C ILE A 376 -5.36 -6.43 -3.09
N LEU A 377 -5.66 -5.35 -3.81
CA LEU A 377 -5.29 -3.99 -3.45
C LEU A 377 -6.54 -3.21 -3.04
N ALA A 378 -6.61 -2.74 -1.81
CA ALA A 378 -7.73 -1.91 -1.35
C ALA A 378 -7.30 -0.47 -1.16
N THR A 379 -8.04 0.46 -1.75
CA THR A 379 -7.76 1.89 -1.71
C THR A 379 -9.02 2.72 -1.50
N GLN A 380 -8.85 3.98 -1.10
CA GLN A 380 -9.97 4.90 -0.94
C GLN A 380 -10.38 5.55 -2.28
N SER A 381 -9.41 5.86 -3.13
CA SER A 381 -9.63 6.46 -4.44
C SER A 381 -8.48 6.13 -5.39
N ARG A 382 -8.74 6.22 -6.70
CA ARG A 382 -7.70 6.08 -7.74
C ARG A 382 -6.67 7.22 -7.64
N GLY A 383 -7.14 8.45 -7.40
CA GLY A 383 -6.26 9.60 -7.20
C GLY A 383 -5.30 9.41 -6.03
N GLY A 384 -5.73 8.74 -4.96
CA GLY A 384 -4.89 8.41 -3.81
C GLY A 384 -3.68 7.53 -4.17
N ILE A 385 -3.79 6.65 -5.17
CA ILE A 385 -2.68 5.82 -5.64
C ILE A 385 -1.60 6.69 -6.31
N ALA A 386 -2.00 7.71 -7.06
CA ALA A 386 -1.07 8.60 -7.77
C ALA A 386 -0.46 9.66 -6.86
N THR A 387 -1.18 10.05 -5.80
CA THR A 387 -0.75 11.09 -4.85
C THR A 387 0.44 10.60 -4.03
N GLY A 388 1.48 11.42 -3.91
CA GLY A 388 2.69 11.08 -3.14
C GLY A 388 3.78 10.33 -3.91
N ILE A 389 3.53 9.99 -5.18
CA ILE A 389 4.51 9.34 -6.08
C ILE A 389 5.22 10.37 -7.00
N GLY A 390 4.78 11.63 -6.98
CA GLY A 390 5.32 12.66 -7.87
C GLY A 390 4.95 12.42 -9.34
N SER A 391 5.83 12.79 -10.26
CA SER A 391 5.59 12.70 -11.72
C SER A 391 5.32 11.29 -12.25
N GLU A 392 5.73 10.25 -11.55
CA GLU A 392 5.51 8.85 -11.95
C GLU A 392 4.14 8.30 -11.51
N GLY A 393 3.40 9.05 -10.67
CA GLY A 393 2.14 8.57 -10.07
C GLY A 393 1.06 8.23 -11.08
N ILE A 394 0.89 9.04 -12.13
CA ILE A 394 -0.11 8.79 -13.18
C ILE A 394 0.26 7.52 -13.98
N LYS A 395 1.52 7.33 -14.31
CA LYS A 395 1.98 6.13 -15.04
C LYS A 395 1.78 4.87 -14.19
N PHE A 396 2.09 4.95 -12.89
CA PHE A 396 1.87 3.85 -11.98
C PHE A 396 0.38 3.52 -11.82
N LEU A 397 -0.49 4.53 -11.71
CA LEU A 397 -1.94 4.34 -11.69
C LEU A 397 -2.44 3.62 -12.96
N GLN A 398 -1.94 3.99 -14.15
CA GLN A 398 -2.25 3.29 -15.38
C GLN A 398 -1.80 1.82 -15.35
N THR A 399 -0.66 1.53 -14.73
CA THR A 399 -0.19 0.15 -14.53
C THR A 399 -1.14 -0.63 -13.62
N VAL A 400 -1.61 -0.02 -12.53
CA VAL A 400 -2.61 -0.63 -11.63
C VAL A 400 -3.92 -0.89 -12.36
N ASP A 401 -4.47 0.12 -13.06
CA ASP A 401 -5.73 0.03 -13.80
C ASP A 401 -5.70 -1.06 -14.90
N THR A 402 -4.52 -1.27 -15.51
CA THR A 402 -4.33 -2.26 -16.58
C THR A 402 -4.22 -3.69 -16.03
N ASN A 403 -3.52 -3.87 -14.91
CA ASN A 403 -3.15 -5.18 -14.40
C ASN A 403 -4.07 -5.69 -13.30
N ALA A 404 -4.69 -4.84 -12.47
CA ALA A 404 -5.74 -5.22 -11.53
C ALA A 404 -7.07 -5.37 -12.29
N ARG A 405 -7.24 -6.49 -12.97
CA ARG A 405 -8.31 -6.71 -13.94
C ARG A 405 -9.66 -6.99 -13.31
N SER A 406 -9.67 -7.54 -12.10
CA SER A 406 -10.87 -7.69 -11.28
C SER A 406 -11.06 -6.44 -10.43
N ILE A 407 -12.27 -5.87 -10.42
CA ILE A 407 -12.58 -4.59 -9.80
C ILE A 407 -13.81 -4.74 -8.92
N VAL A 408 -13.72 -4.22 -7.70
CA VAL A 408 -14.85 -4.11 -6.76
C VAL A 408 -14.98 -2.65 -6.35
N VAL A 409 -16.15 -2.07 -6.58
CA VAL A 409 -16.47 -0.68 -6.28
C VAL A 409 -17.53 -0.62 -5.19
N PHE A 410 -17.18 0.00 -4.07
CA PHE A 410 -18.13 0.34 -3.00
C PHE A 410 -18.83 1.67 -3.28
N PRO A 411 -20.03 1.90 -2.74
CA PRO A 411 -20.72 3.18 -2.87
C PRO A 411 -20.00 4.33 -2.17
N GLY A 412 -20.34 5.56 -2.59
CA GLY A 412 -19.78 6.78 -1.99
C GLY A 412 -18.39 7.17 -2.50
N ILE A 413 -17.94 6.62 -3.64
CA ILE A 413 -16.70 7.02 -4.31
C ILE A 413 -16.79 8.46 -4.84
N SER A 414 -15.63 9.06 -5.15
CA SER A 414 -15.55 10.40 -5.74
C SER A 414 -16.24 10.48 -7.09
N VAL A 415 -16.60 11.68 -7.52
CA VAL A 415 -17.23 11.89 -8.83
C VAL A 415 -16.30 11.43 -9.96
N GLU A 416 -15.01 11.74 -9.86
CA GLU A 416 -14.00 11.34 -10.85
C GLU A 416 -13.89 9.82 -10.97
N ASP A 417 -13.87 9.11 -9.84
CA ASP A 417 -13.84 7.65 -9.82
C ASP A 417 -15.14 7.06 -10.32
N ALA A 418 -16.30 7.65 -9.97
CA ALA A 418 -17.61 7.22 -10.46
C ALA A 418 -17.73 7.37 -11.98
N GLU A 419 -17.27 8.47 -12.55
CA GLU A 419 -17.24 8.68 -14.00
C GLU A 419 -16.30 7.71 -14.71
N TYR A 420 -15.10 7.48 -14.13
CA TYR A 420 -14.14 6.53 -14.68
C TYR A 420 -14.72 5.12 -14.72
N TYR A 421 -15.28 4.62 -13.61
CA TYR A 421 -15.83 3.26 -13.57
C TYR A 421 -17.13 3.14 -14.36
N SER A 422 -17.94 4.19 -14.44
CA SER A 422 -19.10 4.23 -15.33
C SER A 422 -18.71 3.94 -16.78
N LYS A 423 -17.63 4.53 -17.28
CA LYS A 423 -17.08 4.26 -18.61
C LYS A 423 -16.41 2.89 -18.70
N ALA A 424 -15.63 2.51 -17.66
CA ALA A 424 -14.87 1.26 -17.64
C ALA A 424 -15.76 0.01 -17.60
N PHE A 425 -16.96 0.09 -17.06
CA PHE A 425 -17.91 -1.02 -17.00
C PHE A 425 -18.69 -1.23 -18.30
N GLY A 426 -18.56 -0.30 -19.26
CA GLY A 426 -19.08 -0.42 -20.60
C GLY A 426 -20.46 0.20 -20.79
N THR A 427 -20.96 0.05 -22.00
CA THR A 427 -22.20 0.65 -22.48
C THR A 427 -23.20 -0.41 -22.93
N GLU A 428 -24.48 -0.09 -22.90
CA GLU A 428 -25.58 -0.89 -23.43
C GLU A 428 -26.44 -0.02 -24.34
N ILE A 429 -27.06 -0.64 -25.36
CA ILE A 429 -28.01 0.05 -26.24
C ILE A 429 -29.39 -0.02 -25.59
N LYS A 430 -29.94 1.14 -25.21
CA LYS A 430 -31.31 1.25 -24.71
C LYS A 430 -32.20 1.82 -25.79
N THR A 431 -33.30 1.12 -26.10
CA THR A 431 -34.34 1.60 -26.98
C THR A 431 -35.27 2.51 -26.19
N GLU A 432 -35.20 3.81 -26.45
CA GLU A 432 -36.16 4.77 -25.90
C GLU A 432 -37.39 4.84 -26.82
N VAL A 433 -38.54 4.58 -26.24
CA VAL A 433 -39.84 4.71 -26.92
C VAL A 433 -40.40 6.08 -26.56
N ARG A 434 -40.44 6.98 -27.52
CA ARG A 434 -41.11 8.28 -27.37
C ARG A 434 -42.51 8.22 -27.96
N HIS A 435 -43.51 8.39 -27.11
CA HIS A 435 -44.90 8.56 -27.56
C HIS A 435 -45.12 10.05 -27.85
N GLY A 436 -45.35 10.36 -29.12
CA GLY A 436 -45.73 11.68 -29.53
C GLY A 436 -47.23 11.71 -29.91
N GLU A 437 -48.01 12.50 -29.16
CA GLU A 437 -49.39 12.82 -29.62
C GLU A 437 -49.32 14.03 -30.55
N SER A 438 -49.60 13.82 -31.82
CA SER A 438 -49.78 14.93 -32.78
C SER A 438 -51.25 15.11 -33.09
N LYS A 439 -51.77 16.29 -32.76
CA LYS A 439 -53.12 16.71 -33.16
C LYS A 439 -53.02 17.39 -34.52
N GLN A 440 -53.23 16.65 -35.57
CA GLN A 440 -53.40 17.27 -36.90
C GLN A 440 -54.80 17.85 -37.02
N LYS A 441 -54.89 19.16 -37.21
CA LYS A 441 -56.12 19.81 -37.63
C LYS A 441 -56.27 19.63 -39.12
N PHE A 442 -57.22 18.82 -39.55
CA PHE A 442 -57.64 18.75 -40.95
C PHE A 442 -58.79 19.75 -41.16
N SER A 443 -58.53 20.86 -41.82
CA SER A 443 -59.54 21.81 -42.20
C SER A 443 -59.98 21.50 -43.62
N LEU A 444 -61.22 20.98 -43.82
CA LEU A 444 -61.85 20.90 -45.09
C LEU A 444 -62.66 22.19 -45.29
N ALA A 445 -62.33 22.95 -46.29
CA ALA A 445 -62.85 24.28 -46.59
C ALA A 445 -64.33 24.33 -47.03
N TYR A 446 -65.17 23.45 -46.57
CA TYR A 446 -66.64 23.54 -46.73
C TYR A 446 -67.36 22.71 -45.66
N GLY A 447 -67.78 23.38 -44.61
CA GLY A 447 -69.06 23.11 -43.92
C GLY A 447 -69.14 21.89 -43.02
N PHE A 448 -68.06 21.22 -42.61
CA PHE A 448 -68.10 20.13 -41.64
C PHE A 448 -67.22 20.43 -40.40
N LYS A 449 -67.77 20.06 -39.20
CA LYS A 449 -67.07 20.19 -37.88
C LYS A 449 -65.65 19.64 -37.95
N ASP A 450 -64.73 20.39 -37.38
CA ASP A 450 -63.32 19.93 -37.12
C ASP A 450 -63.30 18.59 -36.38
N MET A 451 -62.91 17.52 -37.06
CA MET A 451 -62.65 16.22 -36.50
C MET A 451 -61.17 16.15 -36.14
N ASN A 452 -60.86 16.22 -34.86
CA ASN A 452 -59.51 15.98 -34.34
C ASN A 452 -59.25 14.47 -34.33
N TYR A 453 -58.38 13.98 -35.17
CA TYR A 453 -57.88 12.61 -35.09
C TYR A 453 -56.56 12.63 -34.32
N PRO A 454 -56.47 12.00 -33.13
CA PRO A 454 -55.21 11.83 -32.47
C PRO A 454 -54.38 10.81 -33.25
N THR A 455 -53.25 11.22 -33.75
CA THR A 455 -52.29 10.29 -34.38
C THR A 455 -51.21 10.03 -33.33
N GLU A 456 -51.20 8.84 -32.77
CA GLU A 456 -50.08 8.39 -31.95
C GLU A 456 -48.90 8.05 -32.86
N THR A 457 -47.81 8.78 -32.65
CA THR A 457 -46.53 8.47 -33.31
C THR A 457 -45.62 7.86 -32.29
N VAL A 458 -45.28 6.60 -32.46
CA VAL A 458 -44.29 5.90 -31.64
C VAL A 458 -42.95 6.01 -32.33
N GLN A 459 -42.03 6.75 -31.76
CA GLN A 459 -40.67 6.91 -32.27
C GLN A 459 -39.71 6.07 -31.43
N TYR A 460 -39.05 5.12 -32.06
CA TYR A 460 -38.00 4.32 -31.44
C TYR A 460 -36.67 5.00 -31.71
N SER A 461 -35.92 5.34 -30.64
CA SER A 461 -34.54 5.80 -30.77
C SER A 461 -33.63 4.88 -29.95
N GLU A 462 -32.62 4.34 -30.58
CA GLU A 462 -31.58 3.60 -29.91
C GLU A 462 -30.54 4.60 -29.39
N THR A 463 -30.30 4.58 -28.10
CA THR A 463 -29.31 5.43 -27.44
C THR A 463 -28.33 4.56 -26.69
N GLU A 464 -27.04 4.74 -26.93
CA GLU A 464 -26.00 4.09 -26.17
C GLU A 464 -25.91 4.77 -24.80
N LYS A 465 -26.07 3.99 -23.72
CA LYS A 465 -25.94 4.46 -22.33
C LYS A 465 -24.99 3.58 -21.57
N ASN A 466 -24.25 4.17 -20.63
CA ASN A 466 -23.42 3.39 -19.71
C ASN A 466 -24.29 2.37 -18.95
N ILE A 467 -23.79 1.14 -18.76
CA ILE A 467 -24.46 0.08 -17.99
C ILE A 467 -24.73 0.57 -16.56
N TYR A 468 -23.75 1.27 -15.98
CA TYR A 468 -23.87 1.96 -14.70
C TYR A 468 -23.58 3.44 -14.89
N SER A 469 -24.48 4.31 -14.48
CA SER A 469 -24.19 5.74 -14.37
C SER A 469 -23.31 6.02 -13.16
N GLY A 470 -22.65 7.17 -13.10
CA GLY A 470 -21.92 7.60 -11.91
C GLY A 470 -22.80 7.61 -10.65
N SER A 471 -24.07 7.97 -10.80
CA SER A 471 -25.05 7.93 -9.71
C SER A 471 -25.34 6.51 -9.22
N ASP A 472 -25.43 5.53 -10.13
CA ASP A 472 -25.66 4.12 -9.78
C ASP A 472 -24.48 3.55 -8.97
N LEU A 473 -23.27 4.04 -9.21
CA LEU A 473 -22.07 3.64 -8.47
C LEU A 473 -21.95 4.34 -7.11
N THR A 474 -22.52 5.54 -6.98
CA THR A 474 -22.38 6.37 -5.78
C THR A 474 -23.49 6.11 -4.76
N TYR A 475 -24.74 5.98 -5.22
CA TYR A 475 -25.91 5.91 -4.35
C TYR A 475 -26.43 4.48 -4.21
N LYS A 476 -25.76 3.70 -3.34
CA LYS A 476 -26.15 2.34 -2.93
C LYS A 476 -26.04 2.20 -1.42
N PHE A 477 -26.60 1.12 -0.88
CA PHE A 477 -26.34 0.74 0.51
C PHE A 477 -24.90 0.24 0.66
N PHE A 478 -24.27 0.44 1.83
CA PHE A 478 -22.92 -0.07 2.09
C PHE A 478 -22.79 -1.61 2.07
N SER A 479 -23.92 -2.31 2.10
CA SER A 479 -23.98 -3.77 1.88
C SER A 479 -23.97 -4.15 0.40
N GLU A 480 -24.00 -3.19 -0.52
CA GLU A 480 -24.03 -3.42 -1.96
C GLU A 480 -22.73 -2.94 -2.60
N ILE A 481 -22.24 -3.73 -3.55
CA ILE A 481 -21.04 -3.41 -4.34
C ILE A 481 -21.36 -3.58 -5.82
N THR A 482 -20.62 -2.87 -6.66
CA THR A 482 -20.56 -3.17 -8.09
C THR A 482 -19.23 -3.85 -8.39
N TYR A 483 -19.26 -4.97 -9.08
CA TYR A 483 -18.06 -5.73 -9.40
C TYR A 483 -17.92 -5.98 -10.90
N ARG A 484 -16.69 -6.11 -11.36
CA ARG A 484 -16.33 -6.67 -12.67
C ARG A 484 -15.18 -7.64 -12.45
N LEU A 485 -15.40 -8.92 -12.69
CA LEU A 485 -14.41 -9.96 -12.44
C LEU A 485 -13.88 -10.56 -13.74
N ILE A 486 -12.73 -11.17 -13.65
CA ILE A 486 -12.26 -12.11 -14.65
C ILE A 486 -12.79 -13.50 -14.26
N ALA A 487 -13.30 -14.24 -15.23
CA ALA A 487 -13.62 -15.66 -15.10
C ALA A 487 -13.44 -16.33 -16.46
N ASN A 488 -13.04 -17.59 -16.47
CA ASN A 488 -12.80 -18.36 -17.69
C ASN A 488 -11.91 -17.61 -18.71
N LYS A 489 -10.85 -16.96 -18.22
CA LYS A 489 -9.87 -16.17 -19.02
C LYS A 489 -10.48 -14.99 -19.80
N SER A 490 -11.68 -14.55 -19.43
CA SER A 490 -12.38 -13.41 -20.05
C SER A 490 -12.88 -12.42 -19.02
N VAL A 491 -13.02 -11.15 -19.44
CA VAL A 491 -13.66 -10.11 -18.63
C VAL A 491 -15.16 -10.36 -18.62
N GLN A 492 -15.73 -10.54 -17.43
CA GLN A 492 -17.17 -10.72 -17.29
C GLN A 492 -17.89 -9.35 -17.28
N PRO A 493 -19.16 -9.28 -17.70
CA PRO A 493 -19.96 -8.08 -17.52
C PRO A 493 -20.00 -7.65 -16.05
N ALA A 494 -20.02 -6.33 -15.83
CA ALA A 494 -20.17 -5.81 -14.47
C ALA A 494 -21.54 -6.21 -13.88
N GLY A 495 -21.57 -6.47 -12.59
CA GLY A 495 -22.75 -6.88 -11.85
C GLY A 495 -22.84 -6.23 -10.48
N ASP A 496 -24.02 -6.27 -9.88
CA ASP A 496 -24.25 -5.84 -8.49
C ASP A 496 -24.20 -7.03 -7.56
N GLY A 497 -23.50 -6.86 -6.45
CA GLY A 497 -23.37 -7.86 -5.41
C GLY A 497 -23.81 -7.36 -4.04
N ILE A 498 -24.25 -8.30 -3.22
CA ILE A 498 -24.48 -8.10 -1.79
C ILE A 498 -23.29 -8.72 -1.07
N VAL A 499 -22.60 -7.92 -0.27
CA VAL A 499 -21.41 -8.38 0.48
C VAL A 499 -21.80 -9.40 1.54
N SER A 500 -20.87 -10.30 1.84
CA SER A 500 -21.02 -11.32 2.88
C SER A 500 -19.98 -11.07 3.96
N TRP A 501 -20.42 -10.82 5.19
CA TRP A 501 -19.53 -10.73 6.34
C TRP A 501 -19.17 -12.11 6.87
N ILE A 502 -18.07 -12.20 7.58
CA ILE A 502 -17.76 -13.37 8.39
C ILE A 502 -18.95 -13.62 9.35
N PRO A 503 -19.49 -14.86 9.45
CA PRO A 503 -20.56 -15.18 10.37
C PRO A 503 -20.27 -14.70 11.79
N LYS A 504 -21.30 -14.21 12.47
CA LYS A 504 -21.16 -13.60 13.80
C LYS A 504 -20.47 -14.53 14.80
N GLU A 505 -20.83 -15.80 14.81
CA GLU A 505 -20.26 -16.80 15.73
C GLU A 505 -18.76 -17.02 15.50
N ILE A 506 -18.31 -16.92 14.25
CA ILE A 506 -16.89 -16.99 13.91
C ILE A 506 -16.21 -15.68 14.32
N ASN A 507 -16.82 -14.53 14.00
CA ASN A 507 -16.25 -13.23 14.33
C ASN A 507 -16.11 -13.05 15.86
N ASP A 508 -17.12 -13.44 16.66
CA ASP A 508 -17.05 -13.37 18.12
C ASP A 508 -15.90 -14.24 18.68
N ARG A 509 -15.62 -15.40 18.07
CA ARG A 509 -14.46 -16.23 18.43
C ARG A 509 -13.12 -15.61 18.04
N LEU A 510 -13.06 -14.95 16.88
CA LEU A 510 -11.86 -14.23 16.45
C LEU A 510 -11.58 -13.07 17.40
N ASP A 511 -12.59 -12.29 17.74
CA ASP A 511 -12.46 -11.15 18.65
C ASP A 511 -11.99 -11.61 20.05
N ALA A 512 -12.48 -12.75 20.56
CA ALA A 512 -12.00 -13.31 21.82
C ALA A 512 -10.51 -13.72 21.77
N ILE A 513 -10.03 -14.28 20.64
CA ILE A 513 -8.62 -14.63 20.47
C ILE A 513 -7.75 -13.36 20.39
N VAL A 514 -8.25 -12.31 19.72
CA VAL A 514 -7.57 -11.00 19.66
C VAL A 514 -7.45 -10.37 21.04
N GLU A 515 -8.54 -10.39 21.83
CA GLU A 515 -8.54 -9.87 23.22
C GLU A 515 -7.53 -10.63 24.10
N GLU A 516 -7.50 -11.97 24.03
CA GLU A 516 -6.53 -12.79 24.76
C GLU A 516 -5.10 -12.44 24.35
N TYR A 517 -4.83 -12.33 23.04
CA TYR A 517 -3.52 -11.92 22.53
C TYR A 517 -3.10 -10.55 23.08
N ASN A 518 -3.99 -9.55 22.97
CA ASN A 518 -3.72 -8.20 23.42
C ASN A 518 -3.46 -8.12 24.94
N TYR A 519 -4.20 -8.91 25.72
CA TYR A 519 -3.95 -9.05 27.17
C TYR A 519 -2.54 -9.59 27.44
N ILE A 520 -2.13 -10.66 26.77
CA ILE A 520 -0.79 -11.25 26.91
C ILE A 520 0.31 -10.25 26.51
N GLN A 521 0.10 -9.50 25.41
CA GLN A 521 1.07 -8.49 24.98
C GLN A 521 1.17 -7.34 25.99
N GLN A 522 0.06 -6.94 26.61
CA GLN A 522 0.09 -5.92 27.66
C GLN A 522 0.87 -6.38 28.89
N GLU A 523 0.67 -7.62 29.35
CA GLU A 523 1.46 -8.19 30.47
C GLU A 523 2.97 -8.20 30.15
N LYS A 524 3.34 -8.58 28.91
CA LYS A 524 4.74 -8.55 28.46
C LYS A 524 5.32 -7.14 28.45
N ARG A 525 4.54 -6.12 28.00
CA ARG A 525 4.94 -4.70 28.04
C ARG A 525 5.19 -4.24 29.46
N ASP A 526 4.24 -4.50 30.36
CA ASP A 526 4.34 -4.11 31.76
C ASP A 526 5.53 -4.78 32.49
N LYS A 527 5.80 -6.03 32.15
CA LYS A 527 6.98 -6.75 32.66
C LYS A 527 8.29 -6.12 32.18
N LYS A 528 8.38 -5.85 30.85
CA LYS A 528 9.56 -5.22 30.24
C LYS A 528 9.81 -3.82 30.79
N GLU A 529 8.77 -3.02 30.98
CA GLU A 529 8.88 -1.68 31.58
C GLU A 529 9.38 -1.74 33.04
N ARG A 530 8.85 -2.70 33.81
CA ARG A 530 9.35 -2.93 35.20
C ARG A 530 10.81 -3.32 35.21
N GLU A 531 11.24 -4.23 34.32
CA GLU A 531 12.64 -4.65 34.23
C GLU A 531 13.56 -3.49 33.82
N GLU A 532 13.14 -2.68 32.83
CA GLU A 532 13.88 -1.50 32.39
C GLU A 532 13.98 -0.44 33.50
N ARG A 533 12.92 -0.23 34.26
CA ARG A 533 12.92 0.67 35.40
C ARG A 533 13.90 0.22 36.46
N LEU A 534 13.88 -1.06 36.83
CA LEU A 534 14.83 -1.64 37.81
C LEU A 534 16.28 -1.51 37.32
N LYS A 535 16.55 -1.76 36.03
CA LYS A 535 17.90 -1.57 35.47
C LYS A 535 18.35 -0.11 35.54
N ARG A 536 17.47 0.86 35.23
CA ARG A 536 17.75 2.29 35.33
C ARG A 536 18.06 2.69 36.79
N GLU A 537 17.27 2.21 37.74
CA GLU A 537 17.51 2.44 39.19
C GLU A 537 18.87 1.87 39.63
N GLN A 538 19.23 0.67 39.16
CA GLN A 538 20.54 0.07 39.49
C GLN A 538 21.71 0.88 38.89
N ILE A 539 21.56 1.33 37.63
CA ILE A 539 22.58 2.17 37.00
C ILE A 539 22.72 3.50 37.75
N TYR A 540 21.60 4.12 38.12
CA TYR A 540 21.59 5.37 38.88
C TYR A 540 22.24 5.22 40.27
N ARG A 541 21.95 4.13 40.98
CA ARG A 541 22.60 3.81 42.26
C ARG A 541 24.11 3.60 42.10
N LYS A 542 24.55 2.89 41.07
CA LYS A 542 25.98 2.73 40.75
C LYS A 542 26.67 4.05 40.47
N PHE A 543 26.00 4.92 39.69
CA PHE A 543 26.50 6.27 39.38
C PHE A 543 26.66 7.12 40.65
N GLN A 544 25.63 7.14 41.52
CA GLN A 544 25.68 7.88 42.78
C GLN A 544 26.79 7.35 43.71
N ASN A 545 26.96 6.02 43.81
CA ASN A 545 28.03 5.44 44.61
C ASN A 545 29.43 5.74 44.04
N GLY A 546 29.56 5.79 42.70
CA GLY A 546 30.81 6.22 42.06
C GLY A 546 31.16 7.69 42.32
N LEU A 547 30.17 8.58 42.34
CA LEU A 547 30.33 9.98 42.73
C LEU A 547 30.75 10.13 44.21
N LYS A 548 30.11 9.40 45.13
CA LYS A 548 30.46 9.43 46.56
C LYS A 548 31.90 8.96 46.83
N ASN A 549 32.39 7.98 46.08
CA ASN A 549 33.76 7.49 46.19
C ASN A 549 34.81 8.45 45.63
N ASN A 550 34.41 9.35 44.69
CA ASN A 550 35.34 10.32 44.08
C ASN A 550 35.37 11.69 44.80
N THR A 551 34.35 12.04 45.59
CA THR A 551 34.24 13.41 46.16
C THR A 551 34.44 13.45 47.68
N GLY A 552 34.49 12.31 48.40
CA GLY A 552 34.75 12.29 49.86
C GLY A 552 33.74 13.07 50.74
N GLU A 553 32.67 13.63 50.15
CA GLU A 553 31.66 14.41 50.87
C GLU A 553 30.32 13.66 50.95
N THR A 554 29.84 13.53 52.21
CA THR A 554 28.51 13.00 52.51
C THR A 554 27.44 14.01 52.17
N PHE A 555 26.74 13.81 51.11
CA PHE A 555 25.53 14.56 50.81
C PHE A 555 24.35 13.93 51.55
N SER A 556 23.78 14.67 52.52
CA SER A 556 22.54 14.29 53.20
C SER A 556 21.35 14.78 52.35
N PRO A 557 20.42 13.91 51.98
CA PRO A 557 19.21 14.38 51.32
C PRO A 557 18.22 14.85 52.40
N GLU A 558 18.03 16.16 52.52
CA GLU A 558 16.83 16.71 53.17
C GLU A 558 15.61 16.40 52.32
N ALA A 559 14.60 15.87 52.97
CA ALA A 559 13.32 15.54 52.37
C ALA A 559 12.59 16.84 52.01
N ASP A 560 12.47 17.10 50.73
CA ASP A 560 11.48 18.05 50.22
C ASP A 560 10.37 17.28 49.46
N SER A 561 9.21 17.28 50.12
CA SER A 561 7.99 16.68 49.63
C SER A 561 7.28 17.68 48.75
N GLY A 562 7.25 17.42 47.46
CA GLY A 562 6.23 18.04 46.57
C GLY A 562 6.77 18.70 45.32
N GLY A 563 6.50 18.11 44.17
CA GLY A 563 6.56 18.82 42.89
C GLY A 563 7.31 18.12 41.79
N GLY A 564 6.56 17.55 40.85
CA GLY A 564 6.80 17.51 39.41
C GLY A 564 8.15 16.99 38.88
N TRP A 565 8.25 15.72 38.63
CA TRP A 565 9.36 15.13 37.85
C TRP A 565 9.15 15.33 36.31
N GLY A 566 9.64 16.43 35.82
CA GLY A 566 9.70 16.63 34.39
C GLY A 566 10.64 17.78 34.05
N ASN A 567 11.88 17.55 33.74
CA ASN A 567 12.81 18.47 33.05
C ASN A 567 14.24 18.59 33.60
N THR A 568 14.88 17.51 34.11
CA THR A 568 16.30 17.65 34.43
C THR A 568 17.19 16.46 34.03
N VAL A 569 16.84 15.65 33.03
CA VAL A 569 17.72 14.58 32.51
C VAL A 569 18.26 14.86 31.11
N GLY A 570 18.04 16.07 30.57
CA GLY A 570 18.52 16.48 29.23
C GLY A 570 19.88 17.21 29.18
N ALA A 571 20.55 17.43 30.30
CA ALA A 571 21.68 18.39 30.36
C ALA A 571 23.05 17.82 30.79
N ALA A 572 23.28 16.51 30.72
CA ALA A 572 24.55 15.92 31.17
C ALA A 572 25.30 15.08 30.10
N VAL A 573 25.06 15.25 28.82
CA VAL A 573 25.93 14.73 27.74
C VAL A 573 26.12 15.79 26.67
N GLY A 574 26.99 16.76 26.96
CA GLY A 574 27.42 17.78 26.03
C GLY A 574 28.56 18.57 26.64
N GLY A 575 29.77 17.98 26.65
CA GLY A 575 30.99 18.60 27.12
C GLY A 575 31.49 19.66 26.16
N THR A 576 31.79 20.81 26.75
CA THR A 576 32.83 21.77 26.37
C THR A 576 33.07 22.16 24.91
N ILE A 577 32.73 23.41 24.57
CA ILE A 577 33.62 24.34 23.91
C ILE A 577 33.21 25.78 24.30
N GLY A 578 34.19 26.50 24.87
CA GLY A 578 34.65 27.88 24.68
C GLY A 578 33.68 29.03 24.93
N ALA A 579 34.05 29.75 25.98
CA ALA A 579 33.59 31.09 26.31
C ALA A 579 34.10 32.18 25.35
N SER A 580 33.24 33.18 25.10
CA SER A 580 33.65 34.61 25.24
C SER A 580 32.47 35.56 25.02
N GLY A 581 32.21 36.38 26.05
CA GLY A 581 32.09 37.83 25.88
C GLY A 581 30.71 38.46 25.82
N GLY A 582 30.25 38.94 26.97
CA GLY A 582 29.91 40.37 27.11
C GLY A 582 28.51 40.85 26.77
N GLY A 583 27.84 41.39 27.82
CA GLY A 583 26.90 42.49 27.61
C GLY A 583 25.57 42.43 28.41
N VAL A 584 25.61 42.96 29.60
CA VAL A 584 24.48 43.39 30.46
C VAL A 584 23.68 44.50 29.78
N VAL A 585 22.35 44.52 29.82
CA VAL A 585 21.51 45.68 30.27
C VAL A 585 20.10 45.18 30.63
N ASP A 586 19.67 45.72 31.79
CA ASP A 586 18.42 45.74 32.49
C ASP A 586 17.20 46.31 31.73
N GLY A 587 16.00 46.00 32.18
CA GLY A 587 14.84 46.85 31.96
C GLY A 587 13.46 46.15 32.00
N SER A 588 12.90 46.15 33.20
CA SER A 588 11.46 45.96 33.56
C SER A 588 10.47 46.67 32.59
N ASP A 589 9.32 46.08 32.29
CA ASP A 589 8.02 46.46 32.93
C ASP A 589 6.80 45.79 32.27
N ALA A 590 5.77 45.74 33.09
CA ALA A 590 4.48 45.12 32.93
C ALA A 590 3.52 45.78 31.90
N GLY A 591 2.49 45.06 31.45
CA GLY A 591 1.22 45.65 31.00
C GLY A 591 0.45 44.86 29.92
N THR A 592 -0.59 44.17 30.33
CA THR A 592 -1.78 43.77 29.53
C THR A 592 -2.80 44.90 29.48
N PRO A 593 -3.96 44.81 28.78
CA PRO A 593 -4.27 44.41 27.39
C PRO A 593 -5.06 45.51 26.64
N HIS A 594 -5.39 45.39 25.37
CA HIS A 594 -6.69 45.68 24.74
C HIS A 594 -6.69 45.62 23.21
N SER A 595 -7.67 44.85 22.71
CA SER A 595 -8.57 45.00 21.56
C SER A 595 -8.22 46.03 20.46
N SER A 596 -8.33 45.60 19.22
CA SER A 596 -9.23 46.05 18.16
C SER A 596 -8.62 45.97 16.76
N ALA A 597 -9.23 45.12 15.94
CA ALA A 597 -9.88 45.42 14.67
C ALA A 597 -9.12 46.14 13.53
N ARG A 598 -9.15 45.45 12.42
CA ARG A 598 -9.35 45.92 11.02
C ARG A 598 -8.15 46.30 10.14
N LYS A 599 -8.24 45.65 8.95
CA LYS A 599 -7.72 46.01 7.61
C LYS A 599 -6.33 45.44 7.31
N ASP A 600 -6.10 44.69 6.19
CA ASP A 600 -6.55 44.92 4.84
C ASP A 600 -6.42 43.63 3.99
N THR A 601 -7.41 43.43 3.18
CA THR A 601 -7.49 42.64 1.95
C THR A 601 -6.38 43.03 0.97
N ASN A 602 -5.76 42.02 0.37
CA ASN A 602 -5.28 41.95 -1.02
C ASN A 602 -3.98 41.13 -1.13
N LYS A 603 -4.15 39.83 -1.32
CA LYS A 603 -3.22 38.96 -2.10
C LYS A 603 -3.83 37.56 -2.25
N LYS A 604 -4.89 37.48 -3.02
CA LYS A 604 -5.43 36.23 -3.56
C LYS A 604 -6.06 36.54 -4.91
N VAL A 605 -5.24 36.72 -5.92
CA VAL A 605 -5.59 36.60 -7.36
C VAL A 605 -4.25 36.44 -8.06
N ALA A 606 -3.77 35.24 -8.26
CA ALA A 606 -2.71 34.86 -9.22
C ALA A 606 -2.35 33.35 -9.16
N GLU A 607 -3.29 32.45 -8.94
CA GLU A 607 -3.06 30.99 -9.03
C GLU A 607 -4.23 30.20 -9.64
N GLU A 608 -5.25 30.85 -10.21
CA GLU A 608 -6.36 30.17 -10.86
C GLU A 608 -6.30 30.14 -12.41
N ASP A 609 -5.35 30.82 -13.06
CA ASP A 609 -5.29 30.90 -14.52
C ASP A 609 -4.30 29.90 -15.19
N ALA A 610 -3.76 28.94 -14.46
CA ALA A 610 -2.81 27.96 -15.02
C ALA A 610 -3.43 26.56 -15.32
N PHE A 611 -4.71 26.36 -15.10
CA PHE A 611 -5.34 25.05 -15.25
C PHE A 611 -6.22 24.88 -16.48
N ASP A 612 -6.59 25.95 -17.16
CA ASP A 612 -7.46 25.90 -18.35
C ASP A 612 -6.73 25.80 -19.71
N ASP A 613 -5.41 26.00 -19.76
CA ASP A 613 -4.66 25.97 -21.04
C ASP A 613 -4.18 24.55 -21.45
N PHE A 614 -4.53 23.49 -20.72
CA PHE A 614 -4.06 22.13 -21.04
C PHE A 614 -5.07 21.28 -21.84
N PHE A 615 -6.27 21.79 -22.12
CA PHE A 615 -7.32 21.01 -22.81
C PHE A 615 -7.70 21.51 -24.21
N ASP A 616 -7.06 22.54 -24.77
CA ASP A 616 -7.42 23.10 -26.08
C ASP A 616 -6.28 23.05 -27.13
N GLY A 617 -5.54 21.96 -27.17
CA GLY A 617 -4.56 21.63 -28.20
C GLY A 617 -5.18 20.81 -29.34
N ARG A 618 -5.80 21.47 -30.31
CA ARG A 618 -6.25 20.89 -31.58
C ARG A 618 -5.08 20.27 -32.33
N MET A 619 -5.31 19.05 -32.82
CA MET A 619 -4.56 18.47 -33.94
C MET A 619 -4.78 19.31 -35.21
N GLU A 620 -3.73 19.82 -35.80
CA GLU A 620 -3.58 20.08 -37.23
C GLU A 620 -2.11 19.84 -37.63
N GLY A 621 -1.94 18.95 -38.62
CA GLY A 621 -0.67 18.73 -39.30
C GLY A 621 -0.19 17.28 -39.26
#